data_08a5127fff10192ca2cf60d5c11002a6
#
_entry.id   08a5127fff10192ca2cf60d5c11002a6
#
_cell.length_a   1.000
_cell.length_b   1.000
_cell.length_c   1.000
_cell.angle_alpha   90.00
_cell.angle_beta   90.00
_cell.angle_gamma   90.00
#
_symmetry.space_group_name_H-M   'P 1'
#
loop_
_entity.id
_entity.type
_entity.pdbx_description
1 polymer ?
#
loop_
_entity_poly.entity_id
_entity_poly.type
_entity_poly.pdbx_seq_one_letter_code
_entity_poly.pdbx_strand_id
1 'polypeptide(L)' 'MKVYKDTRGSHDLEVQIERLQLRVKDLEEINKKHQKLNGELREELEHVRKALTRIP' A
#
# COMPACT_ATOMS: atom_id res chain seq x y z
N MET A 1 -30.63 26.16 -7.82
CA MET A 1 -30.31 24.80 -8.22
C MET A 1 -28.87 24.45 -8.14
N LYS A 2 -28.02 25.23 -8.76
CA LYS A 2 -26.59 24.97 -8.73
C LYS A 2 -26.04 25.05 -7.32
N VAL A 3 -26.49 26.00 -6.56
CA VAL A 3 -26.06 26.14 -5.16
C VAL A 3 -26.42 24.91 -4.37
N TYR A 4 -27.60 24.38 -4.62
CA TYR A 4 -28.07 23.19 -3.97
C TYR A 4 -27.20 21.97 -4.30
N LYS A 5 -26.86 21.83 -5.56
CA LYS A 5 -25.98 20.75 -6.00
C LYS A 5 -24.58 20.90 -5.43
N ASP A 6 -24.10 22.13 -5.40
CA ASP A 6 -22.77 22.40 -4.88
C ASP A 6 -22.67 22.01 -3.43
N THR A 7 -23.70 22.30 -2.65
CA THR A 7 -23.72 21.93 -1.25
C THR A 7 -23.68 20.42 -1.07
N ARG A 8 -24.47 19.71 -1.85
CA ARG A 8 -24.45 18.25 -1.82
C ARG A 8 -23.11 17.71 -2.28
N GLY A 9 -22.61 18.29 -3.36
CA GLY A 9 -21.34 17.88 -3.90
C GLY A 9 -20.23 18.03 -2.89
N SER A 10 -20.25 19.10 -2.12
CA SER A 10 -19.26 19.34 -1.10
C SER A 10 -19.28 18.27 -0.04
N HIS A 11 -20.46 17.91 0.43
CA HIS A 11 -20.59 16.89 1.45
C HIS A 11 -20.14 15.52 0.93
N ASP A 12 -20.57 15.18 -0.28
CA ASP A 12 -20.16 13.93 -0.90
C ASP A 12 -18.66 13.86 -1.12
N LEU A 13 -18.09 14.98 -1.53
CA LEU A 13 -16.65 15.07 -1.74
C LEU A 13 -15.90 14.90 -0.43
N GLU A 14 -16.38 15.49 0.63
CA GLU A 14 -15.76 15.32 1.95
C GLU A 14 -15.75 13.86 2.38
N VAL A 15 -16.87 13.18 2.21
CA VAL A 15 -16.97 11.77 2.54
C VAL A 15 -16.03 10.95 1.68
N GLN A 16 -15.95 11.25 0.39
CA GLN A 16 -15.05 10.54 -0.52
C GLN A 16 -13.60 10.77 -0.15
N ILE A 17 -13.25 11.99 0.22
CA ILE A 17 -11.89 12.31 0.64
C ILE A 17 -11.52 11.52 1.89
N GLU A 18 -12.40 11.47 2.85
CA GLU A 18 -12.16 10.70 4.08
C GLU A 18 -11.93 9.23 3.77
N ARG A 19 -12.78 8.65 2.92
CA ARG A 19 -12.64 7.26 2.53
C ARG A 19 -11.33 7.01 1.80
N LEU A 20 -10.96 7.91 0.91
CA LEU A 20 -9.72 7.79 0.17
C LEU A 20 -8.51 7.90 1.09
N GLN A 21 -8.57 8.79 2.06
CA GLN A 21 -7.50 8.94 3.03
C GLN A 21 -7.30 7.67 3.84
N LEU A 22 -8.40 7.06 4.29
CA LEU A 22 -8.33 5.80 5.01
C LEU A 22 -7.77 4.69 4.14
N ARG A 23 -8.18 4.65 2.88
CA ARG A 23 -7.69 3.66 1.95
C ARG A 23 -6.20 3.82 1.68
N VAL A 24 -5.76 5.05 1.52
CA VAL A 24 -4.33 5.34 1.32
C VAL A 24 -3.54 4.85 2.53
N LYS A 25 -4.05 5.11 3.72
CA LYS A 25 -3.39 4.68 4.95
C LYS A 25 -3.27 3.17 5.01
N ASP A 26 -4.35 2.46 4.67
CA ASP A 26 -4.34 1.01 4.62
C ASP A 26 -3.34 0.49 3.58
N LEU A 27 -3.33 1.09 2.40
CA LEU A 27 -2.42 0.70 1.35
C LEU A 27 -0.97 0.95 1.73
N GLU A 28 -0.70 2.02 2.44
CA GLU A 28 0.65 2.29 2.93
C GLU A 28 1.11 1.22 3.91
N GLU A 29 0.23 0.78 4.79
CA GLU A 29 0.54 -0.30 5.72
C GLU A 29 0.80 -1.60 4.99
N ILE A 30 -0.03 -1.92 4.01
CA ILE A 30 0.15 -3.10 3.18
C ILE A 30 1.48 -3.05 2.44
N ASN A 31 1.81 -1.88 1.89
CA ASN A 31 3.08 -1.71 1.20
C ASN A 31 4.27 -1.93 2.12
N LYS A 32 4.20 -1.43 3.33
CA LYS A 32 5.27 -1.67 4.30
C LYS A 32 5.45 -3.15 4.58
N LYS A 33 4.36 -3.87 4.72
CA LYS A 33 4.41 -5.31 4.92
C LYS A 33 5.01 -6.03 3.72
N HIS A 34 4.64 -5.61 2.53
CA HIS A 34 5.19 -6.18 1.31
C HIS A 34 6.68 -5.90 1.18
N GLN A 35 7.11 -4.70 1.51
CA GLN A 35 8.52 -4.35 1.45
C GLN A 35 9.33 -5.19 2.43
N LYS A 36 8.79 -5.41 3.60
CA LYS A 36 9.45 -6.25 4.60
C LYS A 36 9.56 -7.68 4.11
N LEU A 37 8.47 -8.22 3.58
CA LEU A 37 8.44 -9.57 3.01
C LEU A 37 9.41 -9.70 1.85
N ASN A 38 9.44 -8.71 0.97
CA ASN A 38 10.36 -8.72 -0.16
C ASN A 38 11.80 -8.72 0.31
N GLY A 39 12.09 -7.97 1.37
CA GLY A 39 13.43 -7.97 1.95
C GLY A 39 13.80 -9.34 2.49
N GLU A 40 12.90 -9.98 3.21
CA GLU A 40 13.13 -11.32 3.75
C GLU A 40 13.33 -12.34 2.64
N LEU A 41 12.52 -12.26 1.58
CA LEU A 41 12.65 -13.16 0.44
C LEU A 41 13.98 -12.98 -0.27
N ARG A 42 14.45 -11.77 -0.39
CA ARG A 42 15.76 -11.50 -0.99
C ARG A 42 16.87 -12.11 -0.17
N GLU A 43 16.78 -11.97 1.15
CA GLU A 43 17.76 -12.56 2.03
C GLU A 43 17.77 -14.07 1.92
N GLU A 44 16.61 -14.68 1.87
CA GLU A 44 16.50 -16.13 1.70
C GLU A 44 17.08 -16.57 0.37
N LEU A 45 16.75 -15.86 -0.71
CA LEU A 45 17.29 -16.17 -2.03
C LEU A 45 18.80 -16.06 -2.05
N GLU A 46 19.33 -15.04 -1.42
CA GLU A 46 20.78 -14.87 -1.36
C GLU A 46 21.43 -15.98 -0.56
N HIS A 47 20.80 -16.36 0.54
CA HIS A 47 21.27 -17.44 1.37
C HIS A 47 21.29 -18.77 0.60
N VAL A 48 20.22 -19.08 -0.09
CA VAL A 48 20.12 -20.28 -0.91
C VAL A 48 21.14 -20.26 -2.03
N ARG A 49 21.31 -19.12 -2.68
CA ARG A 49 22.27 -18.97 -3.75
C ARG A 49 23.69 -19.23 -3.28
N LYS A 50 24.04 -18.68 -2.13
CA LYS A 50 25.35 -18.92 -1.54
C LYS A 50 25.56 -20.39 -1.19
N ALA A 51 24.53 -21.03 -0.66
CA ALA A 51 24.59 -22.44 -0.34
C ALA A 51 24.81 -23.28 -1.60
N LEU A 52 24.13 -22.93 -2.68
CA LEU A 52 24.27 -23.64 -3.95
C LEU A 52 25.64 -23.45 -4.57
N THR A 53 26.22 -22.26 -4.45
CA THR A 53 27.55 -22.02 -5.02
C THR A 53 28.65 -22.66 -4.20
N ARG A 54 28.38 -23.02 -2.97
CA ARG A 54 29.38 -23.72 -2.13
C ARG A 54 29.50 -25.17 -2.48
N ILE A 55 28.50 -25.75 -3.08
CA ILE A 55 28.52 -27.15 -3.47
C ILE A 55 29.46 -27.30 -4.67
N PRO A 56 30.54 -28.05 -4.53
CA PRO A 56 31.47 -28.23 -5.62
C PRO A 56 30.88 -29.05 -6.76
#